data_e82542062ba3949518e6e42f67c10c33
#
_entry.id   e82542062ba3949518e6e42f67c10c33
#
_cell.length_a   1.000
_cell.length_b   1.000
_cell.length_c   1.000
_cell.angle_alpha   90.00
_cell.angle_beta   90.00
_cell.angle_gamma   90.00
#
_symmetry.space_group_name_H-M   'P 1'
#
loop_
_entity.id
_entity.type
_entity.pdbx_description
1 polymer ?
#
loop_
_entity_poly.entity_id
_entity_poly.type
_entity_poly.pdbx_seq_one_letter_code
_entity_poly.pdbx_strand_id
1 'polypeptide(L)'
;MSQNSVMTFDSFTPVPDISVLELAVVICCVRRPGLDQARLAKTIGRWFGVKLAEHDLKSPLRRLSHRDWLKNEGRGLHVGEEAREKAEFAAHGIVQLLFRDRYFFDVGKLLDV
;
A
#
# COMPACT_ATOMS: atom_id res chain seq x y z
N MET A 1 -30.92 1.71 7.97
CA MET A 1 -30.58 1.40 7.78
C MET A 1 -30.28 0.85 7.70
N SER A 2 -30.22 1.08 7.71
CA SER A 2 -29.68 0.63 7.56
C SER A 2 -29.33 0.31 7.54
N GLN A 3 -29.19 0.49 7.68
CA GLN A 3 -28.57 0.16 7.68
C GLN A 3 -28.23 -0.22 7.98
N ASN A 4 -28.34 -0.22 8.21
CA ASN A 4 -27.63 -0.74 8.49
C ASN A 4 -27.24 -1.31 8.73
N SER A 5 -27.53 -1.45 8.89
CA SER A 5 -26.88 -2.01 8.95
C SER A 5 -26.27 -2.46 8.90
N VAL A 6 -26.65 -2.47 8.88
CA VAL A 6 -25.88 -2.88 8.60
C VAL A 6 -25.00 -2.68 8.69
N MET A 7 -24.86 -2.58 8.90
CA MET A 7 -23.92 -2.51 8.88
C MET A 7 -23.11 -2.27 8.67
N THR A 8 -23.52 -1.67 9.31
CA THR A 8 -22.78 -2.28 8.54
C THR A 8 -21.35 -1.97 8.42
N PHE A 9 -20.75 -2.73 7.69
CA PHE A 9 -19.35 -2.69 7.35
C PHE A 9 -18.90 -1.31 6.87
N ASP A 10 -19.82 -0.60 6.24
CA ASP A 10 -19.51 0.73 5.72
C ASP A 10 -19.31 1.75 6.81
N SER A 11 -19.81 1.48 8.00
CA SER A 11 -19.62 2.41 9.10
C SER A 11 -18.21 2.31 9.68
N PHE A 12 -17.43 1.35 9.20
CA PHE A 12 -16.04 1.18 9.60
C PHE A 12 -15.13 1.68 8.50
N THR A 13 -13.83 1.64 8.76
CA THR A 13 -12.85 1.99 7.76
C THR A 13 -12.90 0.97 6.63
N PRO A 14 -13.28 1.36 5.43
CA PRO A 14 -13.30 0.41 4.32
C PRO A 14 -11.91 -0.06 3.97
N VAL A 15 -11.82 -1.29 3.52
CA VAL A 15 -10.55 -1.84 3.04
C VAL A 15 -10.18 -1.09 1.76
N PRO A 16 -9.00 -0.51 1.70
CA PRO A 16 -8.62 0.23 0.49
C PRO A 16 -8.39 -0.69 -0.68
N ASP A 17 -8.87 -0.26 -1.82
CA ASP A 17 -8.70 -0.99 -3.07
C ASP A 17 -7.46 -0.43 -3.77
N ILE A 18 -6.31 -0.94 -3.39
CA ILE A 18 -5.04 -0.50 -3.96
C ILE A 18 -4.20 -1.72 -4.33
N SER A 19 -3.31 -1.52 -5.28
CA SER A 19 -2.42 -2.60 -5.69
C SER A 19 -1.31 -2.79 -4.67
N VAL A 20 -0.64 -3.93 -4.75
CA VAL A 20 0.50 -4.21 -3.88
C VAL A 20 1.60 -3.18 -4.09
N LEU A 21 1.81 -2.78 -5.32
CA LEU A 21 2.83 -1.78 -5.62
C LEU A 21 2.47 -0.42 -5.02
N GLU A 22 1.20 -0.03 -5.12
CA GLU A 22 0.75 1.21 -4.49
C GLU A 22 0.93 1.16 -2.98
N LEU A 23 0.59 0.03 -2.38
CA LEU A 23 0.77 -0.13 -0.94
C LEU A 23 2.25 -0.04 -0.56
N ALA A 24 3.12 -0.66 -1.36
CA ALA A 24 4.55 -0.59 -1.12
C ALA A 24 5.07 0.85 -1.17
N VAL A 25 4.56 1.62 -2.14
CA VAL A 25 4.93 3.03 -2.26
C VAL A 25 4.55 3.79 -1.00
N VAL A 26 3.30 3.62 -0.55
CA VAL A 26 2.83 4.34 0.63
C VAL A 26 3.64 3.94 1.86
N ILE A 27 3.85 2.65 2.06
CA ILE A 27 4.61 2.18 3.22
C ILE A 27 6.03 2.73 3.21
N CYS A 28 6.67 2.75 2.04
CA CYS A 28 8.01 3.28 1.92
C CYS A 28 8.05 4.75 2.29
N CYS A 29 7.09 5.52 1.79
CA CYS A 29 7.03 6.95 2.06
C CYS A 29 6.68 7.27 3.51
N VAL A 30 5.91 6.41 4.16
CA VAL A 30 5.62 6.57 5.59
C VAL A 30 6.89 6.35 6.41
N ARG A 31 7.64 5.32 6.06
CA ARG A 31 8.86 4.99 6.80
C ARG A 31 9.99 5.95 6.52
N ARG A 32 10.05 6.50 5.33
CA ARG A 32 11.09 7.44 4.92
C ARG A 32 10.49 8.62 4.19
N PRO A 33 9.95 9.59 4.92
CA PRO A 33 9.36 10.76 4.28
C PRO A 33 10.42 11.55 3.51
N GLY A 34 10.01 12.11 2.40
CA GLY A 34 10.88 12.97 1.61
C GLY A 34 11.76 12.27 0.60
N LEU A 35 11.51 10.98 0.31
CA LEU A 35 12.25 10.28 -0.72
C LEU A 35 11.90 10.83 -2.10
N ASP A 36 12.89 10.89 -2.97
CA ASP A 36 12.63 11.16 -4.37
C ASP A 36 12.27 9.86 -5.09
N GLN A 37 11.82 9.99 -6.34
CA GLN A 37 11.35 8.83 -7.07
C GLN A 37 12.44 7.81 -7.35
N ALA A 38 13.66 8.26 -7.56
CA ALA A 38 14.76 7.34 -7.85
C ALA A 38 15.05 6.45 -6.66
N ARG A 39 15.11 7.06 -5.46
CA ARG A 39 15.36 6.29 -4.24
C ARG A 39 14.18 5.39 -3.89
N LEU A 40 12.99 5.89 -4.14
CA LEU A 40 11.77 5.11 -3.92
C LEU A 40 11.80 3.84 -4.75
N ALA A 41 12.08 3.98 -6.05
CA ALA A 41 12.14 2.83 -6.96
C ALA A 41 13.22 1.84 -6.51
N LYS A 42 14.36 2.35 -6.10
CA LYS A 42 15.46 1.50 -5.67
C LYS A 42 15.09 0.71 -4.41
N THR A 43 14.46 1.38 -3.46
CA THR A 43 14.06 0.74 -2.20
C THR A 43 13.03 -0.34 -2.44
N ILE A 44 12.00 -0.02 -3.20
CA ILE A 44 10.94 -0.98 -3.49
C ILE A 44 11.48 -2.14 -4.31
N GLY A 45 12.36 -1.85 -5.27
CA GLY A 45 12.99 -2.90 -6.05
C GLY A 45 13.71 -3.90 -5.16
N ARG A 46 14.41 -3.41 -4.14
CA ARG A 46 15.08 -4.31 -3.20
C ARG A 46 14.10 -5.17 -2.43
N TRP A 47 12.97 -4.60 -2.04
CA TRP A 47 11.95 -5.36 -1.30
C TRP A 47 11.42 -6.53 -2.11
N PHE A 48 11.24 -6.31 -3.41
CA PHE A 48 10.70 -7.34 -4.30
C PHE A 48 11.77 -8.16 -4.97
N GLY A 49 13.04 -7.82 -4.78
CA GLY A 49 14.12 -8.54 -5.42
C GLY A 49 14.19 -8.33 -6.92
N VAL A 50 13.76 -7.17 -7.40
CA VAL A 50 13.77 -6.86 -8.82
C VAL A 50 14.40 -5.49 -9.05
N LYS A 51 14.80 -5.25 -10.29
CA LYS A 51 15.33 -3.96 -10.66
C LYS A 51 14.17 -3.09 -11.15
N LEU A 52 13.87 -2.06 -10.40
CA LEU A 52 12.74 -1.19 -10.66
C LEU A 52 13.25 0.18 -11.09
N ALA A 53 12.73 0.69 -12.21
CA ALA A 53 13.10 2.01 -12.70
C ALA A 53 12.07 3.03 -12.26
N GLU A 54 12.45 4.32 -12.30
CA GLU A 54 11.54 5.38 -11.90
C GLU A 54 10.23 5.36 -12.68
N HIS A 55 10.33 5.12 -13.98
CA HIS A 55 9.12 5.15 -14.80
C HIS A 55 8.13 4.04 -14.46
N ASP A 56 8.61 2.98 -13.82
CA ASP A 56 7.72 1.91 -13.38
C ASP A 56 6.77 2.36 -12.27
N LEU A 57 7.14 3.43 -11.59
CA LEU A 57 6.30 3.96 -10.51
C LEU A 57 5.38 5.08 -10.96
N LYS A 58 5.45 5.46 -12.22
CA LYS A 58 4.68 6.60 -12.71
C LYS A 58 3.19 6.41 -12.49
N SER A 59 2.70 5.25 -12.86
CA SER A 59 1.29 4.94 -12.76
C SER A 59 0.79 4.85 -11.32
N PRO A 60 1.45 4.08 -10.45
CA PRO A 60 1.02 4.06 -9.06
C PRO A 60 1.12 5.41 -8.36
N LEU A 61 2.15 6.20 -8.66
CA LEU A 61 2.27 7.53 -8.08
C LEU A 61 1.14 8.44 -8.52
N ARG A 62 0.76 8.37 -9.79
CA ARG A 62 -0.35 9.15 -10.30
C ARG A 62 -1.65 8.77 -9.62
N ARG A 63 -1.91 7.49 -9.48
CA ARG A 63 -3.14 7.04 -8.83
C ARG A 63 -3.20 7.47 -7.36
N LEU A 64 -2.08 7.40 -6.67
CA LEU A 64 -2.03 7.81 -5.27
C LEU A 64 -2.21 9.31 -5.13
N SER A 65 -1.65 10.09 -6.06
CA SER A 65 -1.84 11.55 -6.06
C SER A 65 -3.31 11.89 -6.30
N HIS A 66 -3.97 11.17 -7.18
CA HIS A 66 -5.39 11.40 -7.45
C HIS A 66 -6.27 11.13 -6.24
N ARG A 67 -5.84 10.23 -5.38
CA ARG A 67 -6.57 9.93 -4.15
C ARG A 67 -6.19 10.88 -3.01
N ASP A 68 -5.28 11.81 -3.26
CA ASP A 68 -4.73 12.68 -2.23
C ASP A 68 -4.00 11.93 -1.12
N TRP A 69 -3.55 10.71 -1.43
CA TRP A 69 -2.77 9.94 -0.47
C TRP A 69 -1.31 10.34 -0.45
N LEU A 70 -0.83 10.89 -1.55
CA LEU A 70 0.58 11.19 -1.73
C LEU A 70 0.73 12.56 -2.32
N LYS A 71 1.63 13.35 -1.73
CA LYS A 71 1.91 14.69 -2.20
C LYS A 71 3.40 14.88 -2.37
N ASN A 72 3.77 15.59 -3.41
CA ASN A 72 5.16 15.94 -3.64
C ASN A 72 5.35 17.37 -3.13
N GLU A 73 5.92 17.48 -1.94
CA GLU A 73 6.07 18.79 -1.29
C GLU A 73 7.53 19.18 -1.28
N GLY A 74 7.98 19.72 -2.40
CA GLY A 74 9.32 20.30 -2.49
C GLY A 74 10.47 19.37 -2.24
N ARG A 75 10.48 18.71 -1.12
CA ARG A 75 11.59 17.84 -0.72
C ARG A 75 11.30 16.37 -0.91
N GLY A 76 10.35 16.05 -1.76
CA GLY A 76 10.03 14.67 -2.04
C GLY A 76 8.61 14.32 -1.65
N LEU A 77 8.38 13.03 -1.54
CA LEU A 77 7.03 12.50 -1.42
C LEU A 77 6.61 12.36 0.05
N HIS A 78 5.39 12.79 0.34
CA HIS A 78 4.84 12.74 1.67
C HIS A 78 3.45 12.14 1.66
N VAL A 79 3.14 11.38 2.71
CA VAL A 79 1.87 10.69 2.84
C VAL A 79 1.01 11.43 3.87
N GLY A 80 -0.26 11.64 3.52
CA GLY A 80 -1.18 12.26 4.46
C GLY A 80 -1.55 11.31 5.58
N GLU A 81 -2.07 11.87 6.66
CA GLU A 81 -2.37 11.08 7.86
C GLU A 81 -3.45 10.04 7.60
N GLU A 82 -4.49 10.41 6.88
CA GLU A 82 -5.56 9.48 6.57
C GLU A 82 -5.05 8.32 5.72
N ALA A 83 -4.22 8.62 4.74
CA ALA A 83 -3.64 7.59 3.87
C ALA A 83 -2.74 6.67 4.67
N ARG A 84 -2.00 7.22 5.63
CA ARG A 84 -1.14 6.42 6.48
C ARG A 84 -1.93 5.42 7.28
N GLU A 85 -3.04 5.85 7.87
CA GLU A 85 -3.89 4.97 8.66
C GLU A 85 -4.48 3.86 7.81
N LYS A 86 -4.94 4.20 6.61
CA LYS A 86 -5.52 3.21 5.71
C LYS A 86 -4.48 2.22 5.22
N ALA A 87 -3.28 2.70 4.95
CA ALA A 87 -2.19 1.80 4.51
C ALA A 87 -1.78 0.87 5.63
N GLU A 88 -1.71 1.38 6.86
CA GLU A 88 -1.38 0.54 7.99
C GLU A 88 -2.45 -0.52 8.22
N PHE A 89 -3.69 -0.15 8.05
CA PHE A 89 -4.80 -1.09 8.16
C PHE A 89 -4.68 -2.19 7.11
N ALA A 90 -4.41 -1.82 5.87
CA ALA A 90 -4.24 -2.79 4.79
C ALA A 90 -3.05 -3.70 5.03
N ALA A 91 -1.94 -3.12 5.45
CA ALA A 91 -0.74 -3.90 5.73
C ALA A 91 -0.96 -4.88 6.87
N HIS A 92 -1.66 -4.44 7.90
CA HIS A 92 -1.99 -5.31 9.03
C HIS A 92 -2.84 -6.49 8.57
N GLY A 93 -3.81 -6.23 7.70
CA GLY A 93 -4.66 -7.29 7.16
C GLY A 93 -3.86 -8.33 6.39
N ILE A 94 -2.91 -7.87 5.57
CA ILE A 94 -2.06 -8.77 4.81
C ILE A 94 -1.20 -9.63 5.75
N VAL A 95 -0.64 -9.01 6.77
CA VAL A 95 0.17 -9.73 7.75
C VAL A 95 -0.66 -10.81 8.43
N GLN A 96 -1.87 -10.46 8.86
CA GLN A 96 -2.76 -11.43 9.49
C GLN A 96 -3.06 -12.58 8.54
N LEU A 97 -3.33 -12.28 7.29
CA LEU A 97 -3.63 -13.30 6.30
C LEU A 97 -2.46 -14.27 6.14
N LEU A 98 -1.25 -13.76 6.04
CA LEU A 98 -0.09 -14.59 5.76
C LEU A 98 0.41 -15.36 6.96
N PHE A 99 0.31 -14.80 8.16
CA PHE A 99 0.91 -15.41 9.33
C PHE A 99 -0.09 -16.09 10.24
N ARG A 100 -1.30 -15.60 10.29
CA ARG A 100 -2.30 -16.19 11.16
C ARG A 100 -2.86 -17.48 10.59
N ASP A 101 -3.07 -17.49 9.28
CA ASP A 101 -3.66 -18.65 8.61
C ASP A 101 -2.61 -19.46 7.87
N ARG A 102 -1.38 -19.41 8.33
CA ARG A 102 -0.27 -20.04 7.61
C ARG A 102 -0.42 -21.55 7.46
N TYR A 103 -1.18 -22.18 8.33
CA TYR A 103 -1.39 -23.63 8.23
C TYR A 103 -2.34 -23.99 7.08
N PHE A 104 -3.13 -23.05 6.67
CA PHE A 104 -4.10 -23.25 5.60
C PHE A 104 -3.69 -22.51 4.33
N PHE A 105 -2.65 -21.71 4.42
CA PHE A 105 -2.28 -20.80 3.36
C PHE A 105 -0.82 -21.02 3.00
N ASP A 106 -0.61 -21.76 1.95
CA ASP A 106 0.73 -22.04 1.45
C ASP A 106 0.98 -21.15 0.25
N VAL A 107 1.89 -20.21 0.41
CA VAL A 107 2.17 -19.25 -0.65
C VAL A 107 2.70 -19.95 -1.90
N GLY A 108 3.52 -20.98 -1.71
CA GLY A 108 4.03 -21.74 -2.85
C GLY A 108 2.92 -22.38 -3.65
N LYS A 109 1.99 -23.01 -2.96
CA LYS A 109 0.84 -23.64 -3.64
C LYS A 109 -0.05 -22.59 -4.27
N LEU A 110 -0.23 -21.47 -3.60
CA LEU A 110 -1.04 -20.41 -4.14
C LEU A 110 -0.49 -19.86 -5.44
N LEU A 111 0.82 -19.70 -5.50
CA LEU A 111 1.47 -19.17 -6.70
C LEU A 111 1.63 -20.20 -7.78
N ASP A 112 1.55 -21.46 -7.43
CA ASP A 112 1.74 -22.58 -8.35
C ASP A 112 0.46 -22.93 -9.12
N VAL A 113 -0.60 -22.25 -8.82
CA VAL A 113 -1.91 -22.52 -9.44
C VAL A 113 -2.00 -22.04 -10.89
#